data_581daa67932a1ff7369b7edac3f17aec
#
_entry.id   581daa67932a1ff7369b7edac3f17aec
#
_cell.length_a   1.000
_cell.length_b   1.000
_cell.length_c   1.000
_cell.angle_alpha   90.00
_cell.angle_beta   90.00
_cell.angle_gamma   90.00
#
_symmetry.space_group_name_H-M   'P 1'
#
loop_
_entity.id
_entity.type
_entity.pdbx_description
1 polymer ?
#
loop_
_entity_poly.entity_id
_entity_poly.type
_entity_poly.pdbx_seq_one_letter_code
_entity_poly.pdbx_strand_id
1 'polypeptide(L)'
;MRRVAELGSLGVIMRKLISSGSPYEPKVGISRAVRAGSIIAVSGTAPLGLDGRTVGIGDAGAQARRCLEIIAVALEKAGASLRQVVRTRTLLVRIEDWEAVAAVHGEFFGEIRPANTIMQVSRFIDPDWLIEFEADAVVDDEQNA
;
A
#
# COMPACT_ATOMS: atom_id res chain seq x y z
N MET A 1 -28.00 8.67 -10.80
CA MET A 1 -27.21 7.50 -11.23
C MET A 1 -27.15 7.31 -12.74
N ARG A 2 -27.14 8.38 -13.46
CA ARG A 2 -27.00 8.33 -14.92
C ARG A 2 -25.59 8.75 -15.28
N ARG A 3 -24.90 7.96 -16.12
CA ARG A 3 -23.81 8.37 -17.01
C ARG A 3 -22.40 7.91 -16.70
N VAL A 4 -22.20 6.78 -16.01
CA VAL A 4 -20.88 6.15 -16.07
C VAL A 4 -20.62 5.56 -17.46
N ALA A 5 -21.67 5.17 -18.15
CA ALA A 5 -21.56 4.57 -19.49
C ALA A 5 -21.17 5.58 -20.59
N GLU A 6 -21.59 6.83 -20.48
CA GLU A 6 -21.25 7.85 -21.48
C GLU A 6 -19.80 8.35 -21.33
N LEU A 7 -19.26 8.27 -20.11
CA LEU A 7 -17.88 8.66 -19.86
C LEU A 7 -16.87 7.67 -20.45
N GLY A 8 -17.26 6.39 -20.59
CA GLY A 8 -16.39 5.38 -21.21
C GLY A 8 -16.04 5.67 -22.66
N SER A 9 -16.97 6.30 -23.41
CA SER A 9 -16.74 6.65 -24.80
C SER A 9 -15.80 7.85 -24.99
N LEU A 10 -15.49 8.60 -23.94
CA LEU A 10 -14.65 9.78 -23.94
C LEU A 10 -13.23 9.52 -23.43
N GLY A 11 -12.78 8.26 -23.39
CA GLY A 11 -11.44 7.91 -22.93
C GLY A 11 -11.27 7.91 -21.43
N VAL A 12 -12.31 7.53 -20.68
CA VAL A 12 -12.24 7.37 -19.22
C VAL A 12 -11.21 6.31 -18.85
N ILE A 13 -10.36 6.63 -17.87
CA ILE A 13 -9.36 5.73 -17.35
C ILE A 13 -10.06 4.53 -16.69
N MET A 14 -9.70 3.32 -17.13
CA MET A 14 -10.20 2.08 -16.54
C MET A 14 -9.63 1.92 -15.14
N ARG A 15 -10.51 1.56 -14.20
CA ARG A 15 -10.11 1.29 -12.82
C ARG A 15 -10.01 -0.21 -12.58
N LYS A 16 -8.87 -0.63 -12.06
CA LYS A 16 -8.67 -2.00 -11.61
C LYS A 16 -8.56 -2.01 -10.09
N LEU A 17 -9.47 -2.72 -9.45
CA LEU A 17 -9.51 -2.87 -8.00
C LEU A 17 -8.70 -4.10 -7.61
N ILE A 18 -7.75 -3.93 -6.71
CA ILE A 18 -6.89 -5.01 -6.21
C ILE A 18 -7.37 -5.38 -4.82
N SER A 19 -7.68 -6.67 -4.64
CA SER A 19 -8.12 -7.20 -3.36
C SER A 19 -7.00 -7.95 -2.66
N SER A 20 -6.97 -7.87 -1.34
CA SER A 20 -6.16 -8.74 -0.49
C SER A 20 -6.97 -9.93 0.05
N GLY A 21 -8.25 -10.01 -0.30
CA GLY A 21 -9.16 -11.03 0.22
C GLY A 21 -9.80 -10.66 1.55
N SER A 22 -9.54 -9.46 2.07
CA SER A 22 -10.13 -9.02 3.33
C SER A 22 -11.63 -8.80 3.20
N PRO A 23 -12.46 -9.32 4.13
CA PRO A 23 -13.89 -9.09 4.12
C PRO A 23 -14.27 -7.64 4.39
N TYR A 24 -13.36 -6.84 4.92
CA TYR A 24 -13.59 -5.42 5.16
C TYR A 24 -13.67 -4.62 3.86
N GLU A 25 -13.01 -5.07 2.82
CA GLU A 25 -12.92 -4.31 1.57
C GLU A 25 -14.29 -4.00 0.97
N PRO A 26 -15.15 -4.98 0.69
CA PRO A 26 -16.48 -4.67 0.16
C PRO A 26 -17.40 -4.03 1.21
N LYS A 27 -17.24 -4.39 2.48
CA LYS A 27 -18.07 -3.88 3.56
C LYS A 27 -17.84 -2.40 3.83
N VAL A 28 -16.59 -1.96 3.80
CA VAL A 28 -16.20 -0.56 4.04
C VAL A 28 -16.20 0.25 2.74
N GLY A 29 -16.14 -0.41 1.59
CA GLY A 29 -16.08 0.26 0.29
C GLY A 29 -14.66 0.67 -0.08
N ILE A 30 -13.67 -0.18 0.21
CA ILE A 30 -12.26 0.07 -0.08
C ILE A 30 -11.65 -1.09 -0.88
N SER A 31 -10.47 -0.85 -1.40
CA SER A 31 -9.63 -1.86 -2.05
C SER A 31 -8.23 -1.83 -1.44
N ARG A 32 -7.47 -2.91 -1.57
CA ARG A 32 -6.06 -2.91 -1.14
C ARG A 32 -5.25 -1.95 -1.98
N ALA A 33 -5.54 -1.90 -3.26
CA ALA A 33 -4.95 -0.93 -4.17
C ALA A 33 -5.93 -0.66 -5.32
N VAL A 34 -5.76 0.47 -5.96
CA VAL A 34 -6.52 0.85 -7.16
C VAL A 34 -5.54 1.29 -8.22
N ARG A 35 -5.65 0.71 -9.41
CA ARG A 35 -4.95 1.22 -10.58
C ARG A 35 -5.92 2.00 -11.44
N ALA A 36 -5.55 3.22 -11.78
CA ALA A 36 -6.30 4.11 -12.68
C ALA A 36 -5.33 4.64 -13.74
N GLY A 37 -5.35 4.06 -14.94
CA GLY A 37 -4.38 4.37 -15.99
C GLY A 37 -2.97 4.02 -15.56
N SER A 38 -2.10 5.00 -15.48
CA SER A 38 -0.70 4.83 -15.07
C SER A 38 -0.49 4.97 -13.56
N ILE A 39 -1.51 5.35 -12.81
CA ILE A 39 -1.38 5.61 -11.37
C ILE A 39 -1.90 4.42 -10.57
N ILE A 40 -1.16 4.04 -9.54
CA ILE A 40 -1.59 3.02 -8.57
C ILE A 40 -1.52 3.64 -7.18
N ALA A 41 -2.65 3.60 -6.47
CA ALA A 41 -2.72 4.01 -5.07
C ALA A 41 -2.88 2.76 -4.21
N VAL A 42 -1.98 2.58 -3.24
CA VAL A 42 -2.04 1.47 -2.29
C VAL A 42 -2.51 2.02 -0.95
N SER A 43 -3.58 1.42 -0.44
CA SER A 43 -4.19 1.82 0.84
C SER A 43 -3.24 1.62 2.02
N GLY A 44 -3.55 2.27 3.13
CA GLY A 44 -2.92 1.97 4.42
C GLY A 44 -2.89 0.47 4.65
N THR A 45 -1.70 -0.08 4.81
CA THR A 45 -1.46 -1.52 4.83
C THR A 45 -0.93 -1.93 6.19
N ALA A 46 -1.73 -2.75 6.88
CA ALA A 46 -1.45 -3.27 8.21
C ALA A 46 -0.67 -4.59 8.15
N PRO A 47 0.04 -4.96 9.24
CA PRO A 47 0.89 -6.14 9.25
C PRO A 47 0.11 -7.44 9.49
N LEU A 48 -0.74 -7.82 8.55
CA LEU A 48 -1.57 -9.01 8.65
C LEU A 48 -0.95 -10.21 7.93
N GLY A 49 -0.98 -11.36 8.59
CA GLY A 49 -0.63 -12.63 7.97
C GLY A 49 -1.74 -13.14 7.06
N LEU A 50 -1.47 -14.23 6.34
CA LEU A 50 -2.46 -14.89 5.48
C LEU A 50 -3.67 -15.40 6.25
N ASP A 51 -3.49 -15.68 7.55
CA ASP A 51 -4.55 -16.11 8.45
C ASP A 51 -5.38 -14.93 9.03
N GLY A 52 -5.06 -13.69 8.66
CA GLY A 52 -5.71 -12.49 9.15
C GLY A 52 -5.25 -12.04 10.53
N ARG A 53 -4.25 -12.71 11.12
CA ARG A 53 -3.70 -12.34 12.42
C ARG A 53 -2.54 -11.36 12.25
N THR A 54 -2.34 -10.51 13.26
CA THR A 54 -1.22 -9.59 13.29
C THR A 54 0.11 -10.34 13.38
N VAL A 55 1.04 -10.01 12.49
CA VAL A 55 2.40 -10.52 12.48
C VAL A 55 3.27 -9.64 13.37
N GLY A 56 4.22 -10.24 14.08
CA GLY A 56 5.24 -9.49 14.79
C GLY A 56 4.73 -8.60 15.91
N ILE A 57 3.82 -9.10 16.75
CA ILE A 57 3.30 -8.35 17.89
C ILE A 57 4.47 -7.82 18.74
N GLY A 58 4.50 -6.52 18.98
CA GLY A 58 5.58 -5.87 19.73
C GLY A 58 6.86 -5.61 18.94
N ASP A 59 6.92 -5.99 17.67
CA ASP A 59 8.11 -5.85 16.83
C ASP A 59 7.80 -5.01 15.57
N ALA A 60 8.12 -3.72 15.65
CA ALA A 60 7.82 -2.77 14.58
C ALA A 60 8.55 -3.10 13.27
N GLY A 61 9.79 -3.59 13.36
CA GLY A 61 10.56 -3.98 12.18
C GLY A 61 9.94 -5.16 11.44
N ALA A 62 9.54 -6.20 12.19
CA ALA A 62 8.86 -7.37 11.62
C ALA A 62 7.51 -6.97 11.00
N GLN A 63 6.77 -6.08 11.66
CA GLN A 63 5.51 -5.56 11.14
C GLN A 63 5.72 -4.75 9.86
N ALA A 64 6.73 -3.90 9.83
CA ALA A 64 7.09 -3.13 8.64
C ALA A 64 7.38 -4.04 7.45
N ARG A 65 8.15 -5.09 7.66
CA ARG A 65 8.47 -6.08 6.63
C ARG A 65 7.20 -6.69 6.06
N ARG A 66 6.30 -7.13 6.92
CA ARG A 66 5.05 -7.74 6.48
C ARG A 66 4.20 -6.76 5.67
N CYS A 67 4.08 -5.51 6.12
CA CYS A 67 3.35 -4.48 5.38
C CYS A 67 3.91 -4.31 3.95
N LEU A 68 5.22 -4.23 3.82
CA LEU A 68 5.86 -4.03 2.51
C LEU A 68 5.74 -5.26 1.61
N GLU A 69 5.74 -6.47 2.17
CA GLU A 69 5.44 -7.69 1.41
C GLU A 69 4.03 -7.66 0.82
N ILE A 70 3.05 -7.23 1.61
CA ILE A 70 1.66 -7.10 1.15
C ILE A 70 1.58 -6.05 0.02
N ILE A 71 2.26 -4.93 0.18
CA ILE A 71 2.30 -3.87 -0.85
C ILE A 71 2.93 -4.40 -2.13
N ALA A 72 4.04 -5.14 -2.04
CA ALA A 72 4.70 -5.72 -3.19
C ALA A 72 3.75 -6.63 -3.98
N VAL A 73 3.01 -7.50 -3.30
CA VAL A 73 2.03 -8.39 -3.94
C VAL A 73 0.89 -7.59 -4.58
N ALA A 74 0.39 -6.56 -3.90
CA ALA A 74 -0.67 -5.72 -4.44
C ALA A 74 -0.22 -5.01 -5.72
N LEU A 75 1.00 -4.50 -5.75
CA LEU A 75 1.58 -3.85 -6.94
C LEU A 75 1.72 -4.84 -8.09
N GLU A 76 2.17 -6.06 -7.83
CA GLU A 76 2.27 -7.11 -8.86
C GLU A 76 0.91 -7.43 -9.47
N LYS A 77 -0.12 -7.57 -8.64
CA LYS A 77 -1.49 -7.78 -9.11
C LYS A 77 -2.00 -6.62 -9.96
N ALA A 78 -1.50 -5.41 -9.70
CA ALA A 78 -1.83 -4.22 -10.49
C ALA A 78 -0.98 -4.06 -11.75
N GLY A 79 -0.06 -4.98 -12.01
CA GLY A 79 0.82 -4.92 -13.19
C GLY A 79 2.06 -4.06 -13.00
N ALA A 80 2.51 -3.89 -11.76
CA ALA A 80 3.67 -3.08 -11.42
C ALA A 80 4.61 -3.83 -10.47
N SER A 81 5.56 -3.12 -9.91
CA SER A 81 6.45 -3.64 -8.87
C SER A 81 6.86 -2.48 -7.95
N LEU A 82 7.63 -2.80 -6.94
CA LEU A 82 8.18 -1.78 -6.04
C LEU A 82 9.00 -0.72 -6.79
N ARG A 83 9.58 -1.06 -7.95
CA ARG A 83 10.37 -0.12 -8.76
C ARG A 83 9.57 1.07 -9.26
N GLN A 84 8.27 0.93 -9.42
CA GLN A 84 7.39 2.02 -9.87
C GLN A 84 6.88 2.89 -8.73
N VAL A 85 7.20 2.56 -7.48
CA VAL A 85 6.77 3.36 -6.32
C VAL A 85 7.49 4.71 -6.33
N VAL A 86 6.71 5.79 -6.26
CA VAL A 86 7.22 7.15 -6.23
C VAL A 86 7.09 7.80 -4.86
N ARG A 87 6.21 7.26 -4.02
CA ARG A 87 5.97 7.77 -2.67
C ARG A 87 5.57 6.65 -1.74
N THR A 88 6.11 6.70 -0.51
CA THR A 88 5.62 5.92 0.62
C THR A 88 5.30 6.87 1.77
N ARG A 89 4.32 6.48 2.61
CA ARG A 89 4.05 7.13 3.88
C ARG A 89 4.19 6.09 4.97
N THR A 90 5.00 6.41 5.95
CA THR A 90 5.29 5.55 7.10
C THR A 90 4.55 6.12 8.30
N LEU A 91 3.54 5.40 8.77
CA LEU A 91 2.70 5.81 9.89
C LEU A 91 3.03 4.95 11.10
N LEU A 92 3.41 5.58 12.20
CA LEU A 92 3.86 4.90 13.43
C LEU A 92 3.00 5.33 14.62
N VAL A 93 2.69 4.42 15.52
CA VAL A 93 2.05 4.79 16.80
C VAL A 93 3.10 5.26 17.82
N ARG A 94 4.38 4.91 17.60
CA ARG A 94 5.50 5.34 18.45
C ARG A 94 6.63 5.80 17.55
N ILE A 95 6.96 7.08 17.61
CA ILE A 95 8.02 7.63 16.75
C ILE A 95 9.39 7.00 17.06
N GLU A 96 9.59 6.50 18.26
CA GLU A 96 10.81 5.81 18.67
C GLU A 96 11.11 4.57 17.83
N ASP A 97 10.09 4.00 17.17
CA ASP A 97 10.26 2.84 16.31
C ASP A 97 10.79 3.20 14.91
N TRP A 98 10.98 4.49 14.61
CA TRP A 98 11.31 4.94 13.25
C TRP A 98 12.61 4.35 12.70
N GLU A 99 13.63 4.18 13.51
CA GLU A 99 14.93 3.66 13.04
C GLU A 99 14.81 2.20 12.59
N ALA A 100 14.14 1.36 13.38
CA ALA A 100 13.91 -0.04 13.04
C ALA A 100 13.08 -0.17 11.76
N VAL A 101 12.04 0.65 11.63
CA VAL A 101 11.17 0.65 10.46
C VAL A 101 11.89 1.20 9.23
N ALA A 102 12.67 2.28 9.39
CA ALA A 102 13.45 2.87 8.31
C ALA A 102 14.49 1.88 7.77
N ALA A 103 15.11 1.07 8.63
CA ALA A 103 16.05 0.04 8.20
C ALA A 103 15.37 -0.98 7.27
N VAL A 104 14.17 -1.43 7.61
CA VAL A 104 13.39 -2.36 6.78
C VAL A 104 12.95 -1.67 5.46
N HIS A 105 12.49 -0.43 5.53
CA HIS A 105 12.15 0.34 4.34
C HIS A 105 13.36 0.46 3.40
N GLY A 106 14.54 0.70 3.95
CA GLY A 106 15.78 0.75 3.18
C GLY A 106 16.14 -0.55 2.49
N GLU A 107 15.83 -1.71 3.11
CA GLU A 107 16.05 -3.01 2.46
C GLU A 107 15.20 -3.16 1.19
N PHE A 108 13.94 -2.71 1.22
CA PHE A 108 13.03 -2.80 0.08
C PHE A 108 13.28 -1.72 -0.97
N PHE A 109 13.60 -0.51 -0.54
CA PHE A 109 13.60 0.69 -1.39
C PHE A 109 14.96 1.37 -1.55
N GLY A 110 16.04 0.77 -1.02
CA GLY A 110 17.36 1.42 -1.01
C GLY A 110 17.87 1.88 -2.36
N GLU A 111 17.52 1.17 -3.44
CA GLU A 111 17.91 1.52 -4.81
C GLU A 111 16.82 2.29 -5.57
N ILE A 112 15.58 2.24 -5.08
CA ILE A 112 14.44 2.89 -5.72
C ILE A 112 14.30 4.33 -5.22
N ARG A 113 14.41 4.50 -3.91
CA ARG A 113 14.45 5.79 -3.21
C ARG A 113 13.22 6.66 -3.49
N PRO A 114 12.01 6.18 -3.19
CA PRO A 114 10.80 7.00 -3.35
C PRO A 114 10.80 8.17 -2.38
N ALA A 115 9.99 9.18 -2.67
CA ALA A 115 9.69 10.20 -1.68
C ALA A 115 9.01 9.54 -0.48
N ASN A 116 9.35 9.95 0.74
CA ASN A 116 8.79 9.35 1.94
C ASN A 116 8.49 10.43 2.98
N THR A 117 7.45 10.20 3.76
CA THR A 117 7.16 10.94 4.99
C THR A 117 6.95 9.93 6.11
N ILE A 118 7.62 10.16 7.23
CA ILE A 118 7.44 9.37 8.46
C ILE A 118 6.73 10.24 9.48
N MET A 119 5.64 9.74 10.04
CA MET A 119 4.88 10.50 11.05
C MET A 119 4.31 9.58 12.10
N GLN A 120 4.16 10.12 13.31
CA GLN A 120 3.44 9.46 14.37
C GLN A 120 1.95 9.75 14.24
N VAL A 121 1.13 8.71 14.42
CA VAL A 121 -0.33 8.82 14.52
C VAL A 121 -0.75 8.38 15.92
N SER A 122 -1.94 8.74 16.33
CA SER A 122 -2.41 8.43 17.69
C SER A 122 -2.62 6.94 17.91
N ARG A 123 -3.20 6.24 16.95
CA ARG A 123 -3.43 4.78 16.99
C ARG A 123 -3.99 4.29 15.67
N PHE A 124 -3.99 2.97 15.51
CA PHE A 124 -4.67 2.28 14.42
C PHE A 124 -5.94 1.59 14.94
N ILE A 125 -6.68 0.97 14.04
CA ILE A 125 -7.92 0.25 14.38
C ILE A 125 -7.62 -0.89 15.36
N ASP A 126 -6.51 -1.61 15.15
CA ASP A 126 -6.08 -2.69 16.03
C ASP A 126 -4.93 -2.18 16.92
N PRO A 127 -5.01 -2.34 18.26
CA PRO A 127 -3.97 -1.87 19.17
C PRO A 127 -2.63 -2.60 19.02
N ASP A 128 -2.60 -3.76 18.39
CA ASP A 128 -1.36 -4.51 18.13
C ASP A 128 -0.60 -3.99 16.92
N TRP A 129 -1.21 -3.13 16.10
CA TRP A 129 -0.54 -2.54 14.95
C TRP A 129 0.32 -1.36 15.37
N LEU A 130 1.62 -1.49 15.17
CA LEU A 130 2.60 -0.45 15.47
C LEU A 130 2.88 0.44 14.26
N ILE A 131 2.55 -0.05 13.06
CA ILE A 131 2.89 0.59 11.79
C ILE A 131 1.84 0.28 10.73
N GLU A 132 1.62 1.25 9.85
CA GLU A 132 1.03 1.04 8.54
C GLU A 132 1.84 1.79 7.49
N PHE A 133 1.84 1.29 6.27
CA PHE A 133 2.40 1.99 5.11
C PHE A 133 1.32 2.28 4.08
N GLU A 134 1.45 3.40 3.40
CA GLU A 134 0.78 3.69 2.13
C GLU A 134 1.84 3.81 1.04
N ALA A 135 1.46 3.57 -0.20
CA ALA A 135 2.34 3.74 -1.35
C ALA A 135 1.57 4.26 -2.56
N ASP A 136 2.24 5.09 -3.35
CA ASP A 136 1.77 5.53 -4.66
C ASP A 136 2.81 5.09 -5.70
N ALA A 137 2.34 4.55 -6.82
CA ALA A 137 3.20 4.11 -7.90
C ALA A 137 2.72 4.70 -9.23
N VAL A 138 3.65 4.88 -10.16
CA VAL A 138 3.35 5.34 -11.51
C VAL A 138 3.97 4.37 -12.49
N VAL A 139 3.15 3.84 -13.40
CA VAL A 139 3.57 2.90 -14.42
C VAL A 139 3.71 3.65 -15.74
N ASP A 140 4.86 3.49 -16.37
CA ASP A 140 5.08 4.05 -17.70
C ASP A 140 4.32 3.22 -18.73
N ASP A 141 3.49 3.88 -19.57
CA ASP A 141 2.70 3.21 -20.59
C ASP A 141 3.58 2.48 -21.62
N GLU A 142 4.77 2.98 -21.90
CA GLU A 142 5.72 2.34 -22.81
C GLU A 142 6.22 0.99 -22.30
N GLN A 143 6.20 0.76 -20.99
CA GLN A 143 6.61 -0.50 -20.39
C GLN A 143 5.50 -1.56 -20.42
N ASN A 144 4.29 -1.19 -20.81
CA ASN A 144 3.13 -2.08 -20.88
C ASN A 144 2.72 -2.40 -22.31
N ALA A 145 3.47 -1.92 -23.27
CA ALA A 145 3.20 -2.18 -24.68
C ALA A 145 3.70 -3.58 -25.10
#